data_b8f6316ca54237675651b19f27be4486
#
_entry.id   b8f6316ca54237675651b19f27be4486
#
_cell.length_a   1.000
_cell.length_b   1.000
_cell.length_c   1.000
_cell.angle_alpha   90.00
_cell.angle_beta   90.00
_cell.angle_gamma   90.00
#
_symmetry.space_group_name_H-M   'P 1'
#
loop_
_entity.id
_entity.type
_entity.pdbx_description
1 polymer ?
#
loop_
_entity_poly.entity_id
_entity_poly.type
_entity_poly.pdbx_seq_one_letter_code
_entity_poly.pdbx_strand_id
1 'polypeptide(L)'
;PTDATASLGLLYDWSYDKDGLKVAEVLEKGPFDRSSSKVKAGCIIEKINGNEIKSDKDYTTLLNGIAKTKTLVSIYDPASGERWDEVILPITSGAQSSLLYNRWIKQRAADVERWSNGRLGYVHIQSMSDGSFREVYADVLGKYNHCEGIVIDTRWNGGGRLHEDIEVLFSGEKYFTQVVRGVEACDMPSRRWN
;
A
#
# COMPACT_ATOMS: atom_id res chain seq x y z
N PRO A 1 26.51 13.64 -5.26
CA PRO A 1 25.08 13.49 -5.50
C PRO A 1 24.86 12.05 -5.95
N THR A 2 24.03 11.30 -5.20
CA THR A 2 23.61 9.98 -5.64
C THR A 2 22.47 10.16 -6.63
N ASP A 3 22.59 9.62 -7.83
CA ASP A 3 21.50 9.58 -8.80
C ASP A 3 20.39 8.70 -8.24
N ALA A 4 19.37 9.36 -7.70
CA ALA A 4 18.21 8.65 -7.16
C ALA A 4 17.32 8.15 -8.30
N THR A 5 17.23 6.84 -8.45
CA THR A 5 16.36 6.21 -9.45
C THR A 5 14.89 6.41 -9.05
N ALA A 6 14.09 6.95 -9.96
CA ALA A 6 12.65 7.09 -9.79
C ALA A 6 11.92 5.79 -10.15
N SER A 7 10.62 5.75 -9.84
CA SER A 7 9.74 4.65 -10.20
C SER A 7 8.53 5.14 -10.96
N LEU A 8 8.08 4.36 -11.92
CA LEU A 8 6.82 4.57 -12.64
C LEU A 8 5.60 4.06 -11.85
N GLY A 9 5.79 3.44 -10.67
CA GLY A 9 4.70 2.85 -9.88
C GLY A 9 4.08 1.62 -10.54
N LEU A 10 4.88 0.86 -11.27
CA LEU A 10 4.49 -0.34 -12.00
C LEU A 10 5.29 -1.54 -11.49
N LEU A 11 4.68 -2.72 -11.52
CA LEU A 11 5.38 -4.00 -11.46
C LEU A 11 5.50 -4.56 -12.87
N TYR A 12 6.63 -5.21 -13.15
CA TYR A 12 6.93 -5.72 -14.48
C TYR A 12 6.93 -7.25 -14.54
N ASP A 13 6.55 -7.77 -15.70
CA ASP A 13 6.67 -9.18 -16.05
C ASP A 13 8.10 -9.48 -16.51
N TRP A 14 8.92 -9.98 -15.61
CA TRP A 14 10.32 -10.29 -15.88
C TRP A 14 10.54 -11.52 -16.78
N SER A 15 9.48 -12.24 -17.14
CA SER A 15 9.55 -13.28 -18.16
C SER A 15 9.50 -12.74 -19.60
N TYR A 16 9.18 -11.43 -19.75
CA TYR A 16 9.17 -10.75 -21.03
C TYR A 16 10.59 -10.38 -21.44
N ASP A 17 11.07 -10.97 -22.54
CA ASP A 17 12.46 -10.91 -23.03
C ASP A 17 12.69 -10.00 -24.24
N LYS A 18 11.66 -9.19 -24.61
CA LYS A 18 11.72 -8.25 -25.74
C LYS A 18 11.97 -6.82 -25.28
N ASP A 19 12.15 -5.91 -26.24
CA ASP A 19 12.27 -4.47 -25.98
C ASP A 19 11.03 -3.91 -25.27
N GLY A 20 11.24 -2.97 -24.35
CA GLY A 20 10.23 -2.40 -23.50
C GLY A 20 10.09 -3.13 -22.16
N LEU A 21 9.21 -2.60 -21.31
CA LEU A 21 8.86 -3.19 -20.00
C LEU A 21 7.39 -3.60 -20.01
N LYS A 22 7.11 -4.89 -19.97
CA LYS A 22 5.76 -5.39 -19.90
C LYS A 22 5.21 -5.22 -18.50
N VAL A 23 4.08 -4.52 -18.38
CA VAL A 23 3.40 -4.26 -17.12
C VAL A 23 2.72 -5.52 -16.61
N ALA A 24 3.08 -5.95 -15.40
CA ALA A 24 2.38 -7.02 -14.68
C ALA A 24 1.26 -6.46 -13.82
N GLU A 25 1.48 -5.28 -13.17
CA GLU A 25 0.50 -4.65 -12.30
C GLU A 25 0.75 -3.14 -12.23
N VAL A 26 -0.33 -2.36 -12.14
CA VAL A 26 -0.30 -0.93 -11.82
C VAL A 26 -0.49 -0.80 -10.31
N LEU A 27 0.48 -0.19 -9.61
CA LEU A 27 0.36 0.00 -8.17
C LEU A 27 -0.70 1.03 -7.84
N GLU A 28 -1.62 0.68 -6.94
CA GLU A 28 -2.66 1.58 -6.44
C GLU A 28 -2.04 2.85 -5.86
N LYS A 29 -2.63 4.01 -6.18
CA LYS A 29 -2.12 5.35 -5.88
C LYS A 29 -0.77 5.67 -6.53
N GLY A 30 -0.33 4.86 -7.48
CA GLY A 30 0.85 5.13 -8.31
C GLY A 30 0.56 6.14 -9.43
N PRO A 31 1.61 6.57 -10.18
CA PRO A 31 1.49 7.59 -11.23
C PRO A 31 0.50 7.25 -12.34
N PHE A 32 0.26 5.98 -12.61
CA PHE A 32 -0.69 5.51 -13.63
C PHE A 32 -2.06 5.12 -13.05
N ASP A 33 -2.22 5.06 -11.72
CA ASP A 33 -3.51 4.77 -11.07
C ASP A 33 -4.39 6.03 -11.03
N ARG A 34 -4.89 6.40 -12.19
CA ARG A 34 -5.76 7.56 -12.41
C ARG A 34 -6.77 7.27 -13.52
N SER A 35 -7.95 7.86 -13.44
CA SER A 35 -9.04 7.64 -14.39
C SER A 35 -8.70 8.01 -15.84
N SER A 36 -7.73 8.90 -16.06
CA SER A 36 -7.26 9.33 -17.37
C SER A 36 -6.22 8.40 -17.98
N SER A 37 -5.64 7.47 -17.21
CA SER A 37 -4.67 6.51 -17.72
C SER A 37 -5.36 5.28 -18.29
N LYS A 38 -4.83 4.79 -19.42
CA LYS A 38 -5.24 3.52 -20.03
C LYS A 38 -4.28 2.38 -19.72
N VAL A 39 -3.21 2.64 -18.96
CA VAL A 39 -2.20 1.63 -18.64
C VAL A 39 -2.77 0.57 -17.70
N LYS A 40 -2.60 -0.69 -18.09
CA LYS A 40 -3.05 -1.89 -17.36
C LYS A 40 -2.04 -3.02 -17.51
N ALA A 41 -2.23 -4.11 -16.78
CA ALA A 41 -1.45 -5.32 -16.97
C ALA A 41 -1.49 -5.78 -18.46
N GLY A 42 -0.34 -6.16 -18.99
CA GLY A 42 -0.13 -6.55 -20.38
C GLY A 42 0.33 -5.41 -21.30
N CYS A 43 0.15 -4.13 -20.93
CA CYS A 43 0.75 -3.01 -21.67
C CYS A 43 2.29 -3.07 -21.63
N ILE A 44 2.93 -2.51 -22.62
CA ILE A 44 4.38 -2.42 -22.72
C ILE A 44 4.80 -0.95 -22.71
N ILE A 45 5.68 -0.60 -21.80
CA ILE A 45 6.32 0.72 -21.78
C ILE A 45 7.47 0.68 -22.77
N GLU A 46 7.34 1.38 -23.90
CA GLU A 46 8.33 1.35 -24.99
C GLU A 46 9.41 2.41 -24.84
N LYS A 47 9.03 3.64 -24.34
CA LYS A 47 9.97 4.77 -24.25
C LYS A 47 9.75 5.60 -22.99
N ILE A 48 10.81 6.23 -22.52
CA ILE A 48 10.81 7.24 -21.46
C ILE A 48 11.50 8.51 -22.00
N ASN A 49 10.78 9.64 -22.03
CA ASN A 49 11.26 10.90 -22.59
C ASN A 49 11.86 10.73 -24.01
N GLY A 50 11.23 9.91 -24.85
CA GLY A 50 11.65 9.62 -26.21
C GLY A 50 12.78 8.59 -26.34
N ASN A 51 13.42 8.18 -25.25
CA ASN A 51 14.47 7.15 -25.25
C ASN A 51 13.84 5.76 -25.19
N GLU A 52 14.22 4.92 -26.15
CA GLU A 52 13.74 3.54 -26.24
C GLU A 52 14.29 2.67 -25.11
N ILE A 53 13.43 1.81 -24.57
CA ILE A 53 13.81 0.79 -23.62
C ILE A 53 14.21 -0.46 -24.39
N LYS A 54 15.48 -0.81 -24.33
CA LYS A 54 16.05 -1.98 -25.00
C LYS A 54 16.31 -3.10 -24.02
N SER A 55 16.06 -4.33 -24.45
CA SER A 55 16.23 -5.54 -23.61
C SER A 55 17.70 -5.80 -23.23
N ASP A 56 18.65 -5.28 -23.99
CA ASP A 56 20.09 -5.40 -23.76
C ASP A 56 20.69 -4.24 -22.94
N LYS A 57 19.86 -3.28 -22.47
CA LYS A 57 20.30 -2.09 -21.74
C LYS A 57 19.59 -1.94 -20.40
N ASP A 58 20.30 -1.39 -19.44
CA ASP A 58 19.73 -1.05 -18.13
C ASP A 58 18.80 0.17 -18.27
N TYR A 59 17.49 -0.09 -18.24
CA TYR A 59 16.46 0.95 -18.31
C TYR A 59 16.43 1.87 -17.09
N THR A 60 16.99 1.44 -15.94
CA THR A 60 16.97 2.25 -14.72
C THR A 60 17.70 3.57 -14.87
N THR A 61 18.67 3.62 -15.78
CA THR A 61 19.38 4.85 -16.14
C THR A 61 18.46 5.93 -16.68
N LEU A 62 17.36 5.56 -17.37
CA LEU A 62 16.35 6.48 -17.87
C LEU A 62 15.46 7.08 -16.76
N LEU A 63 15.51 6.48 -15.58
CA LEU A 63 14.73 6.89 -14.40
C LEU A 63 15.53 7.72 -13.39
N ASN A 64 16.84 7.91 -13.62
CA ASN A 64 17.69 8.64 -12.70
C ASN A 64 17.34 10.14 -12.69
N GLY A 65 17.15 10.70 -11.48
CA GLY A 65 16.94 12.12 -11.27
C GLY A 65 15.58 12.68 -11.72
N ILE A 66 14.65 11.85 -12.22
CA ILE A 66 13.35 12.31 -12.77
C ILE A 66 12.17 12.21 -11.80
N ALA A 67 12.40 11.83 -10.54
CA ALA A 67 11.31 11.78 -9.55
C ALA A 67 10.62 13.14 -9.43
N LYS A 68 9.27 13.14 -9.45
CA LYS A 68 8.42 14.34 -9.40
C LYS A 68 8.60 15.32 -10.58
N THR A 69 9.24 14.90 -11.66
CA THR A 69 9.40 15.67 -12.88
C THR A 69 8.44 15.17 -13.95
N LYS A 70 7.83 16.07 -14.74
CA LYS A 70 6.96 15.66 -15.85
C LYS A 70 7.75 14.79 -16.84
N THR A 71 7.31 13.55 -17.00
CA THR A 71 7.98 12.53 -17.80
C THR A 71 7.02 12.00 -18.84
N LEU A 72 7.42 12.05 -20.11
CA LEU A 72 6.69 11.45 -21.21
C LEU A 72 6.97 9.95 -21.25
N VAL A 73 5.92 9.15 -21.28
CA VAL A 73 6.02 7.69 -21.37
C VAL A 73 5.24 7.23 -22.59
N SER A 74 5.87 6.47 -23.47
CA SER A 74 5.23 5.86 -24.65
C SER A 74 4.82 4.43 -24.34
N ILE A 75 3.58 4.09 -24.61
CA ILE A 75 2.93 2.83 -24.22
C ILE A 75 2.39 2.13 -25.46
N TYR A 76 2.48 0.81 -25.46
CA TYR A 76 1.87 -0.09 -26.43
C TYR A 76 0.96 -1.10 -25.73
N ASP A 77 -0.27 -1.25 -26.21
CA ASP A 77 -1.14 -2.35 -25.77
C ASP A 77 -1.19 -3.43 -26.87
N PRO A 78 -0.55 -4.59 -26.66
CA PRO A 78 -0.57 -5.69 -27.64
C PRO A 78 -1.97 -6.26 -27.89
N ALA A 79 -2.89 -6.12 -26.93
CA ALA A 79 -4.23 -6.67 -27.05
C ALA A 79 -5.10 -5.88 -28.05
N SER A 80 -4.93 -4.54 -28.08
CA SER A 80 -5.66 -3.66 -29.00
C SER A 80 -4.83 -3.23 -30.21
N GLY A 81 -3.50 -3.34 -30.14
CA GLY A 81 -2.57 -2.78 -31.12
C GLY A 81 -2.37 -1.27 -31.01
N GLU A 82 -2.98 -0.62 -30.00
CA GLU A 82 -2.92 0.83 -29.81
C GLU A 82 -1.56 1.26 -29.23
N ARG A 83 -1.08 2.41 -29.71
CA ARG A 83 0.06 3.13 -29.12
C ARG A 83 -0.36 4.53 -28.73
N TRP A 84 0.07 4.98 -27.55
CA TRP A 84 -0.19 6.33 -27.07
C TRP A 84 0.91 6.80 -26.12
N ASP A 85 0.87 8.08 -25.82
CA ASP A 85 1.78 8.69 -24.85
C ASP A 85 1.00 9.20 -23.64
N GLU A 86 1.60 9.07 -22.46
CA GLU A 86 1.12 9.69 -21.23
C GLU A 86 2.22 10.50 -20.57
N VAL A 87 1.83 11.64 -19.98
CA VAL A 87 2.73 12.43 -19.12
C VAL A 87 2.39 12.12 -17.68
N ILE A 88 3.39 11.67 -16.93
CA ILE A 88 3.27 11.33 -15.51
C ILE A 88 4.33 12.06 -14.67
N LEU A 89 4.19 11.97 -13.36
CA LEU A 89 5.19 12.36 -12.38
C LEU A 89 5.71 11.08 -11.71
N PRO A 90 6.89 10.56 -12.11
CA PRO A 90 7.50 9.41 -11.46
C PRO A 90 7.68 9.66 -9.97
N ILE A 91 7.56 8.62 -9.16
CA ILE A 91 7.70 8.68 -7.71
C ILE A 91 9.11 8.30 -7.28
N THR A 92 9.47 8.65 -6.04
CA THR A 92 10.73 8.21 -5.44
C THR A 92 10.68 6.72 -5.09
N SER A 93 11.83 6.09 -4.92
CA SER A 93 11.92 4.68 -4.45
C SER A 93 11.26 4.50 -3.07
N GLY A 94 11.38 5.48 -2.17
CA GLY A 94 10.71 5.45 -0.88
C GLY A 94 9.18 5.49 -1.00
N ALA A 95 8.64 6.31 -1.92
CA ALA A 95 7.21 6.32 -2.19
C ALA A 95 6.74 5.00 -2.80
N GLN A 96 7.51 4.40 -3.72
CA GLN A 96 7.21 3.06 -4.24
C GLN A 96 7.19 2.01 -3.12
N SER A 97 8.16 2.03 -2.21
CA SER A 97 8.20 1.11 -1.06
C SER A 97 6.93 1.23 -0.20
N SER A 98 6.42 2.45 -0.01
CA SER A 98 5.16 2.67 0.71
C SER A 98 3.95 2.09 -0.04
N LEU A 99 3.90 2.21 -1.38
CA LEU A 99 2.84 1.59 -2.19
C LEU A 99 2.90 0.07 -2.11
N LEU A 100 4.10 -0.51 -2.20
CA LEU A 100 4.31 -1.96 -2.08
C LEU A 100 3.92 -2.49 -0.69
N TYR A 101 4.24 -1.74 0.36
CA TYR A 101 3.83 -2.06 1.72
C TYR A 101 2.31 -2.06 1.87
N ASN A 102 1.62 -1.01 1.40
CA ASN A 102 0.16 -0.94 1.43
C ASN A 102 -0.50 -2.08 0.63
N ARG A 103 0.06 -2.41 -0.54
CA ARG A 103 -0.37 -3.55 -1.36
C ARG A 103 -0.24 -4.86 -0.56
N TRP A 104 0.88 -5.07 0.11
CA TRP A 104 1.13 -6.26 0.92
C TRP A 104 0.11 -6.39 2.06
N ILE A 105 -0.16 -5.30 2.81
CA ILE A 105 -1.18 -5.29 3.87
C ILE A 105 -2.55 -5.66 3.31
N LYS A 106 -2.96 -5.04 2.20
CA LYS A 106 -4.25 -5.35 1.56
C LYS A 106 -4.39 -6.81 1.17
N GLN A 107 -3.32 -7.40 0.62
CA GLN A 107 -3.32 -8.82 0.26
C GLN A 107 -3.42 -9.72 1.48
N ARG A 108 -2.70 -9.42 2.57
CA ARG A 108 -2.79 -10.20 3.82
C ARG A 108 -4.16 -10.08 4.46
N ALA A 109 -4.74 -8.87 4.48
CA ALA A 109 -6.10 -8.67 4.97
C ALA A 109 -7.12 -9.48 4.16
N ALA A 110 -7.04 -9.44 2.83
CA ALA A 110 -7.92 -10.21 1.94
C ALA A 110 -7.73 -11.73 2.11
N ASP A 111 -6.51 -12.21 2.33
CA ASP A 111 -6.25 -13.63 2.60
C ASP A 111 -6.88 -14.08 3.92
N VAL A 112 -6.73 -13.27 5.00
CA VAL A 112 -7.33 -13.58 6.30
C VAL A 112 -8.86 -13.58 6.21
N GLU A 113 -9.45 -12.59 5.55
CA GLU A 113 -10.89 -12.51 5.31
C GLU A 113 -11.39 -13.75 4.55
N ARG A 114 -10.73 -14.11 3.45
CA ARG A 114 -11.09 -15.29 2.64
C ARG A 114 -10.98 -16.60 3.42
N TRP A 115 -9.87 -16.82 4.13
CA TRP A 115 -9.64 -18.07 4.86
C TRP A 115 -10.51 -18.23 6.10
N SER A 116 -10.93 -17.12 6.70
CA SER A 116 -11.83 -17.13 7.86
C SER A 116 -13.31 -17.01 7.50
N ASN A 117 -13.67 -16.92 6.20
CA ASN A 117 -15.00 -16.58 5.73
C ASN A 117 -15.54 -15.27 6.36
N GLY A 118 -14.69 -14.24 6.47
CA GLY A 118 -15.02 -12.94 7.04
C GLY A 118 -15.09 -12.87 8.57
N ARG A 119 -14.76 -13.97 9.28
CA ARG A 119 -14.84 -14.03 10.74
C ARG A 119 -13.69 -13.33 11.45
N LEU A 120 -12.52 -13.20 10.79
CA LEU A 120 -11.33 -12.57 11.36
C LEU A 120 -10.97 -11.29 10.62
N GLY A 121 -10.61 -10.25 11.38
CA GLY A 121 -9.96 -9.07 10.87
C GLY A 121 -8.43 -9.20 10.83
N TYR A 122 -7.76 -8.28 10.16
CA TYR A 122 -6.29 -8.26 10.06
C TYR A 122 -5.78 -6.84 10.24
N VAL A 123 -4.82 -6.65 11.13
CA VAL A 123 -4.08 -5.41 11.31
C VAL A 123 -2.58 -5.69 11.33
N HIS A 124 -1.81 -4.78 10.73
CA HIS A 124 -0.34 -4.83 10.76
C HIS A 124 0.22 -3.64 11.54
N ILE A 125 1.09 -3.92 12.50
CA ILE A 125 1.74 -2.90 13.33
C ILE A 125 3.18 -2.72 12.85
N GLN A 126 3.41 -1.75 11.96
CA GLN A 126 4.73 -1.49 11.39
C GLN A 126 5.73 -0.94 12.41
N SER A 127 5.25 -0.10 13.32
CA SER A 127 6.06 0.48 14.41
C SER A 127 5.19 0.72 15.63
N MET A 128 5.80 0.74 16.80
CA MET A 128 5.13 1.08 18.06
C MET A 128 5.07 2.60 18.24
N SER A 129 4.31 3.29 17.37
CA SER A 129 4.13 4.73 17.33
C SER A 129 2.66 5.13 17.37
N ASP A 130 2.35 6.35 17.79
CA ASP A 130 0.98 6.89 17.83
C ASP A 130 0.27 6.80 16.47
N GLY A 131 1.01 6.98 15.36
CA GLY A 131 0.46 6.86 14.01
C GLY A 131 -0.05 5.44 13.74
N SER A 132 0.79 4.42 14.00
CA SER A 132 0.39 3.01 13.85
C SER A 132 -0.75 2.63 14.79
N PHE A 133 -0.76 3.16 16.02
CA PHE A 133 -1.86 2.89 16.95
C PHE A 133 -3.20 3.44 16.45
N ARG A 134 -3.21 4.65 15.92
CA ARG A 134 -4.45 5.25 15.39
C ARG A 134 -5.03 4.44 14.24
N GLU A 135 -4.18 3.89 13.37
CA GLU A 135 -4.59 3.01 12.28
C GLU A 135 -5.20 1.71 12.83
N VAL A 136 -4.48 1.04 13.74
CA VAL A 136 -4.98 -0.19 14.40
C VAL A 136 -6.29 0.07 15.13
N TYR A 137 -6.36 1.15 15.91
CA TYR A 137 -7.55 1.54 16.65
C TYR A 137 -8.75 1.78 15.72
N ALA A 138 -8.54 2.52 14.63
CA ALA A 138 -9.59 2.80 13.66
C ALA A 138 -10.06 1.53 12.94
N ASP A 139 -9.13 0.64 12.57
CA ASP A 139 -9.47 -0.62 11.90
C ASP A 139 -10.20 -1.59 12.84
N VAL A 140 -9.71 -1.77 14.07
CA VAL A 140 -10.27 -2.72 15.04
C VAL A 140 -11.66 -2.30 15.49
N LEU A 141 -11.83 -1.04 15.91
CA LEU A 141 -13.10 -0.55 16.42
C LEU A 141 -14.08 -0.09 15.32
N GLY A 142 -13.59 0.14 14.10
CA GLY A 142 -14.40 0.52 12.96
C GLY A 142 -14.60 -0.64 11.99
N LYS A 143 -13.62 -0.88 11.13
CA LYS A 143 -13.71 -1.84 10.03
C LYS A 143 -13.96 -3.27 10.48
N TYR A 144 -13.37 -3.70 11.60
CA TYR A 144 -13.39 -5.08 12.09
C TYR A 144 -14.19 -5.26 13.39
N ASN A 145 -14.98 -4.28 13.79
CA ASN A 145 -15.76 -4.35 15.02
C ASN A 145 -16.78 -5.51 15.07
N HIS A 146 -17.14 -6.04 13.89
CA HIS A 146 -18.06 -7.16 13.73
C HIS A 146 -17.38 -8.54 13.68
N CYS A 147 -16.04 -8.54 13.65
CA CYS A 147 -15.27 -9.79 13.56
C CYS A 147 -15.20 -10.50 14.91
N GLU A 148 -15.13 -11.83 14.87
CA GLU A 148 -14.99 -12.70 16.06
C GLU A 148 -13.57 -12.69 16.64
N GLY A 149 -12.59 -12.21 15.86
CA GLY A 149 -11.19 -12.12 16.25
C GLY A 149 -10.37 -11.26 15.31
N ILE A 150 -9.17 -10.89 15.76
CA ILE A 150 -8.23 -10.07 15.00
C ILE A 150 -6.88 -10.78 14.91
N VAL A 151 -6.35 -10.87 13.70
CA VAL A 151 -4.96 -11.26 13.46
C VAL A 151 -4.10 -10.00 13.56
N ILE A 152 -3.23 -9.94 14.57
CA ILE A 152 -2.29 -8.85 14.79
C ILE A 152 -0.93 -9.29 14.22
N ASP A 153 -0.52 -8.68 13.13
CA ASP A 153 0.75 -8.95 12.47
C ASP A 153 1.80 -7.92 12.87
N THR A 154 2.85 -8.38 13.52
CA THR A 154 3.96 -7.52 13.99
C THR A 154 5.26 -7.82 13.24
N ARG A 155 5.21 -8.55 12.13
CA ARG A 155 6.40 -8.83 11.33
C ARG A 155 7.04 -7.53 10.86
N TRP A 156 8.37 -7.46 10.95
CA TRP A 156 9.20 -6.28 10.63
C TRP A 156 8.85 -5.03 11.43
N ASN A 157 8.24 -5.19 12.61
CA ASN A 157 8.04 -4.07 13.52
C ASN A 157 9.40 -3.52 14.00
N GLY A 158 9.57 -2.21 13.88
CA GLY A 158 10.80 -1.51 14.26
C GLY A 158 10.94 -1.21 15.76
N GLY A 159 9.97 -1.62 16.59
CA GLY A 159 9.93 -1.29 18.02
C GLY A 159 9.26 0.04 18.34
N GLY A 160 9.32 0.44 19.61
CA GLY A 160 8.71 1.66 20.18
C GLY A 160 8.06 1.39 21.54
N ARG A 161 7.16 2.30 22.00
CA ARG A 161 6.56 2.25 23.34
C ARG A 161 5.03 2.21 23.32
N LEU A 162 4.45 1.46 22.40
CA LEU A 162 2.98 1.40 22.24
C LEU A 162 2.34 0.15 22.89
N HIS A 163 3.14 -0.68 23.54
CA HIS A 163 2.69 -1.97 24.07
C HIS A 163 1.59 -1.83 25.12
N GLU A 164 1.62 -0.80 25.97
CA GLU A 164 0.58 -0.57 26.99
C GLU A 164 -0.76 -0.19 26.36
N ASP A 165 -0.76 0.70 25.35
CA ASP A 165 -1.99 1.10 24.65
C ASP A 165 -2.61 -0.06 23.88
N ILE A 166 -1.78 -0.92 23.27
CA ILE A 166 -2.21 -2.12 22.55
C ILE A 166 -2.76 -3.15 23.54
N GLU A 167 -2.11 -3.33 24.68
CA GLU A 167 -2.56 -4.23 25.73
C GLU A 167 -3.95 -3.79 26.24
N VAL A 168 -4.13 -2.51 26.56
CA VAL A 168 -5.44 -1.97 27.00
C VAL A 168 -6.50 -2.12 25.92
N LEU A 169 -6.16 -1.92 24.64
CA LEU A 169 -7.11 -2.06 23.54
C LEU A 169 -7.65 -3.49 23.43
N PHE A 170 -6.79 -4.51 23.56
CA PHE A 170 -7.16 -5.90 23.29
C PHE A 170 -7.49 -6.72 24.54
N SER A 171 -6.96 -6.37 25.71
CA SER A 171 -7.13 -7.15 26.94
C SER A 171 -7.68 -6.32 28.12
N GLY A 172 -7.89 -5.01 27.94
CA GLY A 172 -8.38 -4.13 29.01
C GLY A 172 -9.74 -4.52 29.52
N GLU A 173 -9.81 -4.96 30.79
CA GLU A 173 -11.04 -5.30 31.45
C GLU A 173 -11.75 -4.05 31.99
N LYS A 174 -13.08 -4.08 31.97
CA LYS A 174 -13.90 -3.03 32.60
C LYS A 174 -13.59 -2.98 34.08
N TYR A 175 -13.14 -1.83 34.57
CA TYR A 175 -12.87 -1.64 35.99
C TYR A 175 -13.88 -0.67 36.68
N PHE A 176 -14.58 0.19 35.93
CA PHE A 176 -15.72 0.94 36.44
C PHE A 176 -16.64 1.49 35.34
N THR A 177 -17.86 1.86 35.70
CA THR A 177 -18.80 2.58 34.84
C THR A 177 -18.90 4.02 35.31
N GLN A 178 -18.72 4.98 34.43
CA GLN A 178 -18.94 6.39 34.71
C GLN A 178 -20.43 6.69 34.68
N VAL A 179 -20.95 7.24 35.80
CA VAL A 179 -22.34 7.66 35.91
C VAL A 179 -22.39 9.18 36.03
N VAL A 180 -23.12 9.84 35.14
CA VAL A 180 -23.32 11.28 35.14
C VAL A 180 -24.78 11.58 35.42
N ARG A 181 -25.05 12.27 36.54
CA ARG A 181 -26.41 12.65 36.97
C ARG A 181 -27.37 11.44 37.03
N GLY A 182 -26.90 10.29 37.47
CA GLY A 182 -27.69 9.06 37.60
C GLY A 182 -27.86 8.26 36.30
N VAL A 183 -27.25 8.69 35.18
CA VAL A 183 -27.30 7.98 33.92
C VAL A 183 -25.90 7.40 33.60
N GLU A 184 -25.86 6.13 33.28
CA GLU A 184 -24.59 5.49 32.81
C GLU A 184 -24.12 6.17 31.51
N ALA A 185 -22.94 6.73 31.55
CA ALA A 185 -22.36 7.46 30.42
C ALA A 185 -21.41 6.60 29.59
N CYS A 186 -20.46 5.91 30.21
CA CYS A 186 -19.54 5.00 29.55
C CYS A 186 -18.84 4.08 30.55
N ASP A 187 -18.33 2.97 30.03
CA ASP A 187 -17.44 2.07 30.75
C ASP A 187 -15.98 2.49 30.62
N MET A 188 -15.16 2.12 31.61
CA MET A 188 -13.72 2.37 31.59
C MET A 188 -12.93 1.05 31.68
N PRO A 189 -11.88 0.88 30.89
CA PRO A 189 -11.41 1.82 29.86
C PRO A 189 -12.37 1.90 28.68
N SER A 190 -12.61 3.11 28.16
CA SER A 190 -13.52 3.33 27.04
C SER A 190 -12.94 2.89 25.69
N ARG A 191 -11.64 2.61 25.65
CA ARG A 191 -10.87 2.24 24.46
C ARG A 191 -10.43 0.79 24.54
N ARG A 192 -11.37 -0.12 24.38
CA ARG A 192 -11.11 -1.57 24.34
C ARG A 192 -11.92 -2.22 23.23
N TRP A 193 -11.39 -3.29 22.69
CA TRP A 193 -12.10 -4.18 21.78
C TRP A 193 -12.72 -5.32 22.59
N ASN A 194 -14.02 -5.58 22.41
CA ASN A 194 -14.79 -6.64 23.06
C ASN A 194 -15.48 -7.50 22.02
#